data_d86c41b29b4d3217afa10d0a5418a610
#
_entry.id   d86c41b29b4d3217afa10d0a5418a610
#
_cell.length_a   1.000
_cell.length_b   1.000
_cell.length_c   1.000
_cell.angle_alpha   90.00
_cell.angle_beta   90.00
_cell.angle_gamma   90.00
#
_symmetry.space_group_name_H-M   'P 1'
#
loop_
_entity.id
_entity.type
_entity.pdbx_description
1 polymer ?
#
loop_
_entity_poly.entity_id
_entity_poly.type
_entity_poly.pdbx_seq_one_letter_code
_entity_poly.pdbx_strand_id
1 'polypeptide(L)'
;MNKGQNKLYELLIKFENICRKHNITYYLGGGTALGAIRHHGFIPWDDDVDLYITRENLHKVVEFRLEFAKEGLVYLDHSLYKDYWNCICRLVDEKSTMISAARIADDHPKGYFLELFILDAMPLDAEKKIEWRKKHWIYTELMNVTFRVANDNIKEYLDEDLYDYYLKRCDSEGKEQILKELENELFTIDIDESDEYCLRWGGNDVRISKSWVGEPRYVAFEETELPVLPGAEGGLRAEYGESWMYIPERDEQEGHGIITDTDKPYTEYVQAYSHLIDKEKIIETYNKRKYLSPRSYFESLRLLKKQQDAHRIHLIDKLKRYGNSQEELNFMEENNDFDGIERNFEFWYRLQFSPIFKSTKSLVDIGDNNLYYALLPLIKKGDYTLAKNVLNWRAKTRPITKELKKLSSFLDIISELYIKFYNNELGSAEHLI
;
A
#
# COMPACT_ATOMS: atom_id res chain seq x y z
N MET A 1 9.00 -17.38 4.18
CA MET A 1 9.12 -16.01 3.60
C MET A 1 9.52 -16.07 2.14
N ASN A 2 8.97 -15.18 1.30
CA ASN A 2 9.47 -14.95 -0.06
C ASN A 2 10.74 -14.05 -0.03
N LYS A 3 11.34 -13.77 -1.22
CA LYS A 3 12.59 -12.98 -1.31
C LYS A 3 12.43 -11.54 -0.78
N GLY A 4 11.29 -10.89 -1.04
CA GLY A 4 10.99 -9.55 -0.51
C GLY A 4 10.81 -9.56 1.01
N GLN A 5 10.06 -10.53 1.52
CA GLN A 5 9.87 -10.70 2.97
C GLN A 5 11.18 -11.00 3.71
N ASN A 6 12.07 -11.82 3.12
CA ASN A 6 13.42 -12.02 3.68
C ASN A 6 14.19 -10.72 3.79
N LYS A 7 14.10 -9.86 2.76
CA LYS A 7 14.73 -8.52 2.77
C LYS A 7 14.15 -7.63 3.86
N LEU A 8 12.82 -7.57 3.96
CA LEU A 8 12.13 -6.79 5.00
C LEU A 8 12.46 -7.29 6.41
N TYR A 9 12.53 -8.60 6.59
CA TYR A 9 12.92 -9.21 7.86
C TYR A 9 14.35 -8.82 8.26
N GLU A 10 15.31 -8.86 7.32
CA GLU A 10 16.69 -8.39 7.55
C GLU A 10 16.70 -6.93 8.04
N LEU A 11 15.94 -6.04 7.37
CA LEU A 11 15.85 -4.62 7.76
C LEU A 11 15.21 -4.45 9.14
N LEU A 12 14.16 -5.21 9.42
CA LEU A 12 13.45 -5.18 10.71
C LEU A 12 14.34 -5.63 11.87
N ILE A 13 15.17 -6.66 11.69
CA ILE A 13 16.12 -7.10 12.73
C ILE A 13 17.22 -6.07 12.96
N LYS A 14 17.72 -5.41 11.91
CA LYS A 14 18.66 -4.28 12.08
C LYS A 14 18.05 -3.13 12.87
N PHE A 15 16.80 -2.77 12.54
CA PHE A 15 16.05 -1.76 13.26
C PHE A 15 15.88 -2.12 14.73
N GLU A 16 15.41 -3.33 15.03
CA GLU A 16 15.23 -3.84 16.38
C GLU A 16 16.52 -3.76 17.21
N ASN A 17 17.67 -4.16 16.65
CA ASN A 17 18.95 -4.13 17.34
C ASN A 17 19.36 -2.70 17.76
N ILE A 18 19.13 -1.72 16.89
CA ILE A 18 19.41 -0.31 17.20
C ILE A 18 18.42 0.21 18.24
N CYS A 19 17.13 -0.13 18.10
CA CYS A 19 16.09 0.27 19.05
C CYS A 19 16.40 -0.24 20.46
N ARG A 20 16.77 -1.52 20.60
CA ARG A 20 17.19 -2.10 21.89
C ARG A 20 18.40 -1.37 22.49
N LYS A 21 19.40 -1.09 21.66
CA LYS A 21 20.62 -0.39 22.09
C LYS A 21 20.35 0.99 22.68
N HIS A 22 19.39 1.72 22.09
CA HIS A 22 19.10 3.12 22.44
C HIS A 22 17.79 3.30 23.25
N ASN A 23 17.20 2.23 23.74
CA ASN A 23 15.93 2.27 24.46
C ASN A 23 14.83 3.02 23.68
N ILE A 24 14.69 2.70 22.38
CA ILE A 24 13.63 3.20 21.51
C ILE A 24 12.49 2.18 21.55
N THR A 25 11.35 2.60 22.09
CA THR A 25 10.15 1.76 22.13
C THR A 25 9.37 1.92 20.82
N TYR A 26 9.04 0.79 20.20
CA TYR A 26 8.18 0.71 19.04
C TYR A 26 7.30 -0.54 19.15
N TYR A 27 6.34 -0.70 18.25
CA TYR A 27 5.49 -1.87 18.17
C TYR A 27 5.29 -2.25 16.71
N LEU A 28 5.18 -3.54 16.42
CA LEU A 28 4.61 -3.96 15.14
C LEU A 28 3.19 -3.40 15.03
N GLY A 29 2.85 -2.84 13.88
CA GLY A 29 1.57 -2.20 13.59
C GLY A 29 0.87 -2.85 12.42
N GLY A 30 -0.32 -2.39 12.09
CA GLY A 30 -1.04 -2.72 10.88
C GLY A 30 -1.03 -4.18 10.47
N GLY A 31 -0.74 -4.42 9.19
CA GLY A 31 -0.59 -5.76 8.62
C GLY A 31 0.50 -6.58 9.29
N THR A 32 1.60 -5.95 9.71
CA THR A 32 2.71 -6.64 10.38
C THR A 32 2.32 -7.17 11.75
N ALA A 33 1.57 -6.40 12.57
CA ALA A 33 1.04 -6.87 13.84
C ALA A 33 0.01 -7.99 13.65
N LEU A 34 -0.85 -7.84 12.64
CA LEU A 34 -1.82 -8.88 12.26
C LEU A 34 -1.10 -10.17 11.84
N GLY A 35 -0.03 -10.06 11.07
CA GLY A 35 0.85 -11.17 10.71
C GLY A 35 1.46 -11.85 11.93
N ALA A 36 2.03 -11.08 12.86
CA ALA A 36 2.60 -11.59 14.10
C ALA A 36 1.58 -12.40 14.92
N ILE A 37 0.38 -11.87 15.13
CA ILE A 37 -0.66 -12.52 15.97
C ILE A 37 -1.29 -13.71 15.26
N ARG A 38 -1.59 -13.62 13.96
CA ARG A 38 -2.37 -14.61 13.21
C ARG A 38 -1.50 -15.67 12.54
N HIS A 39 -0.32 -15.31 12.03
CA HIS A 39 0.56 -16.16 11.24
C HIS A 39 1.89 -16.48 11.92
N HIS A 40 2.22 -15.81 13.03
CA HIS A 40 3.51 -15.87 13.71
C HIS A 40 4.68 -15.43 12.81
N GLY A 41 4.41 -14.50 11.89
CA GLY A 41 5.33 -13.98 10.88
C GLY A 41 4.61 -13.09 9.89
N PHE A 42 5.15 -12.93 8.71
CA PHE A 42 4.48 -12.18 7.65
C PHE A 42 3.16 -12.81 7.22
N ILE A 43 2.20 -11.97 6.89
CA ILE A 43 1.06 -12.42 6.08
C ILE A 43 1.61 -12.88 4.73
N PRO A 44 1.22 -14.07 4.18
CA PRO A 44 1.89 -14.66 3.01
C PRO A 44 1.95 -13.77 1.76
N TRP A 45 1.01 -12.84 1.59
CA TRP A 45 0.93 -11.93 0.44
C TRP A 45 1.38 -10.50 0.77
N ASP A 46 1.80 -10.23 2.02
CA ASP A 46 2.25 -8.92 2.46
C ASP A 46 3.65 -8.59 1.94
N ASP A 47 3.91 -7.33 1.62
CA ASP A 47 5.17 -6.88 1.04
C ASP A 47 5.73 -5.60 1.70
N ASP A 48 5.25 -5.24 2.89
CA ASP A 48 5.75 -4.12 3.69
C ASP A 48 5.89 -4.47 5.18
N VAL A 49 6.36 -3.52 5.97
CA VAL A 49 6.47 -3.60 7.42
C VAL A 49 5.98 -2.30 8.04
N ASP A 50 4.90 -2.42 8.82
CA ASP A 50 4.28 -1.34 9.57
C ASP A 50 4.77 -1.34 11.01
N LEU A 51 5.23 -0.21 11.49
CA LEU A 51 5.67 -0.01 12.88
C LEU A 51 4.94 1.17 13.49
N TYR A 52 4.44 1.01 14.71
CA TYR A 52 3.86 2.08 15.51
C TYR A 52 4.90 2.65 16.46
N ILE A 53 4.98 3.96 16.52
CA ILE A 53 5.94 4.68 17.35
C ILE A 53 5.31 5.95 17.93
N THR A 54 5.59 6.25 19.19
CA THR A 54 5.23 7.55 19.76
C THR A 54 6.16 8.65 19.26
N ARG A 55 5.72 9.91 19.29
CA ARG A 55 6.59 11.03 18.86
C ARG A 55 7.88 11.14 19.64
N GLU A 56 7.86 10.87 20.94
CA GLU A 56 9.06 10.85 21.77
C GLU A 56 10.09 9.84 21.24
N ASN A 57 9.65 8.63 20.92
CA ASN A 57 10.53 7.59 20.39
C ASN A 57 10.94 7.87 18.95
N LEU A 58 10.08 8.50 18.13
CA LEU A 58 10.45 8.97 16.80
C LEU A 58 11.60 10.00 16.87
N HIS A 59 11.57 10.92 17.84
CA HIS A 59 12.67 11.86 18.04
C HIS A 59 14.00 11.12 18.28
N LYS A 60 14.01 10.04 19.04
CA LYS A 60 15.20 9.19 19.22
C LYS A 60 15.64 8.54 17.89
N VAL A 61 14.70 8.03 17.07
CA VAL A 61 15.04 7.52 15.73
C VAL A 61 15.72 8.61 14.90
N VAL A 62 15.21 9.83 14.90
CA VAL A 62 15.80 10.96 14.18
C VAL A 62 17.19 11.32 14.74
N GLU A 63 17.37 11.30 16.06
CA GLU A 63 18.65 11.53 16.73
C GLU A 63 19.72 10.52 16.26
N PHE A 64 19.36 9.24 16.23
CA PHE A 64 20.26 8.14 15.83
C PHE A 64 20.21 7.81 14.33
N ARG A 65 19.61 8.64 13.48
CA ARG A 65 19.43 8.36 12.03
C ARG A 65 20.73 8.04 11.28
N LEU A 66 21.86 8.59 11.73
CA LEU A 66 23.16 8.29 11.12
C LEU A 66 23.66 6.88 11.46
N GLU A 67 23.27 6.34 12.61
CA GLU A 67 23.58 4.96 12.95
C GLU A 67 22.69 3.99 12.15
N PHE A 68 21.40 4.28 12.02
CA PHE A 68 20.52 3.55 11.12
C PHE A 68 21.05 3.53 9.67
N ALA A 69 21.52 4.67 9.18
CA ALA A 69 22.09 4.78 7.83
C ALA A 69 23.36 3.92 7.64
N LYS A 70 24.22 3.75 8.66
CA LYS A 70 25.38 2.85 8.61
C LYS A 70 24.98 1.39 8.44
N GLU A 71 23.84 0.99 8.99
CA GLU A 71 23.26 -0.36 8.83
C GLU A 71 22.44 -0.50 7.55
N GLY A 72 22.37 0.55 6.71
CA GLY A 72 21.65 0.57 5.44
C GLY A 72 20.18 0.98 5.55
N LEU A 73 19.78 1.60 6.66
CA LEU A 73 18.43 2.10 6.91
C LEU A 73 18.42 3.64 6.87
N VAL A 74 18.19 4.22 5.71
CA VAL A 74 18.17 5.68 5.53
C VAL A 74 16.82 6.23 5.98
N TYR A 75 16.85 7.12 6.97
CA TYR A 75 15.64 7.77 7.47
C TYR A 75 15.09 8.76 6.43
N LEU A 76 13.79 8.67 6.17
CA LEU A 76 13.08 9.43 5.15
C LEU A 76 11.87 10.11 5.76
N ASP A 77 11.88 11.43 5.74
CA ASP A 77 10.73 12.29 6.01
C ASP A 77 10.76 13.54 5.13
N HIS A 78 9.67 14.34 5.18
CA HIS A 78 9.55 15.57 4.42
C HIS A 78 10.61 16.65 4.79
N SER A 79 11.09 16.68 6.03
CA SER A 79 12.05 17.69 6.47
C SER A 79 13.42 17.51 5.80
N LEU A 80 13.79 16.26 5.52
CA LEU A 80 15.03 15.88 4.85
C LEU A 80 14.90 15.80 3.33
N TYR A 81 13.77 15.30 2.83
CA TYR A 81 13.52 15.08 1.41
C TYR A 81 12.26 15.84 0.97
N LYS A 82 12.46 16.97 0.32
CA LYS A 82 11.39 17.92 -0.04
C LYS A 82 10.31 17.33 -0.96
N ASP A 83 10.66 16.33 -1.75
CA ASP A 83 9.69 15.62 -2.61
C ASP A 83 8.97 14.49 -1.87
N TYR A 84 9.33 14.20 -0.61
CA TYR A 84 8.67 13.19 0.20
C TYR A 84 7.49 13.78 0.98
N TRP A 85 6.39 13.99 0.29
CA TRP A 85 5.14 14.43 0.89
C TRP A 85 4.35 13.24 1.44
N ASN A 86 4.59 12.92 2.71
CA ASN A 86 3.90 11.86 3.43
C ASN A 86 3.96 12.13 4.95
N CYS A 87 2.86 11.85 5.65
CA CYS A 87 2.82 11.90 7.12
C CYS A 87 3.43 10.66 7.79
N ILE A 88 3.74 9.62 7.02
CA ILE A 88 4.39 8.39 7.49
C ILE A 88 5.89 8.52 7.20
N CYS A 89 6.72 8.38 8.22
CA CYS A 89 8.17 8.33 8.05
C CYS A 89 8.62 6.93 7.61
N ARG A 90 9.79 6.83 6.98
CA ARG A 90 10.35 5.53 6.54
C ARG A 90 11.81 5.37 6.91
N LEU A 91 12.22 4.14 7.03
CA LEU A 91 13.61 3.72 7.00
C LEU A 91 13.81 2.87 5.76
N VAL A 92 14.62 3.33 4.82
CA VAL A 92 14.72 2.81 3.45
C VAL A 92 16.07 2.19 3.18
N ASP A 93 16.10 1.01 2.57
CA ASP A 93 17.33 0.40 2.04
C ASP A 93 17.61 0.91 0.61
N GLU A 94 18.61 1.79 0.46
CA GLU A 94 18.96 2.37 -0.84
C GLU A 94 19.59 1.36 -1.83
N LYS A 95 19.96 0.15 -1.37
CA LYS A 95 20.59 -0.89 -2.20
C LYS A 95 19.59 -1.80 -2.88
N SER A 96 18.32 -1.60 -2.61
CA SER A 96 17.21 -2.37 -3.17
C SER A 96 16.23 -1.45 -3.90
N THR A 97 15.19 -2.04 -4.47
CA THR A 97 14.16 -1.33 -5.22
C THR A 97 12.78 -1.74 -4.74
N MET A 98 11.95 -0.74 -4.37
CA MET A 98 10.52 -0.86 -4.13
C MET A 98 9.85 0.44 -4.54
N ILE A 99 9.45 0.55 -5.80
CA ILE A 99 8.99 1.80 -6.41
C ILE A 99 7.50 1.72 -6.69
N SER A 100 6.75 2.73 -6.25
CA SER A 100 5.46 3.07 -6.83
C SER A 100 5.67 3.83 -8.15
N ALA A 101 5.04 3.38 -9.24
CA ALA A 101 5.24 3.98 -10.56
C ALA A 101 4.97 5.48 -10.60
N ALA A 102 3.98 5.97 -9.85
CA ALA A 102 3.65 7.38 -9.77
C ALA A 102 4.73 8.25 -9.12
N ARG A 103 5.66 7.65 -8.37
CA ARG A 103 6.67 8.34 -7.59
C ARG A 103 8.11 8.08 -8.07
N ILE A 104 8.25 7.46 -9.24
CA ILE A 104 9.58 7.11 -9.78
C ILE A 104 10.46 8.35 -10.02
N ALA A 105 9.84 9.48 -10.37
CA ALA A 105 10.53 10.73 -10.68
C ALA A 105 10.79 11.63 -9.45
N ASP A 106 10.31 11.27 -8.28
CA ASP A 106 10.54 12.04 -7.05
C ASP A 106 12.00 11.90 -6.60
N ASP A 107 12.53 12.92 -5.94
CA ASP A 107 13.91 12.95 -5.46
C ASP A 107 14.00 12.48 -4.00
N HIS A 108 13.82 11.18 -3.78
CA HIS A 108 14.02 10.50 -2.50
C HIS A 108 14.35 9.02 -2.70
N PRO A 109 14.95 8.33 -1.70
CA PRO A 109 15.18 6.88 -1.73
C PRO A 109 13.91 6.06 -1.97
N LYS A 110 14.03 4.95 -2.75
CA LYS A 110 12.89 4.10 -3.19
C LYS A 110 13.22 2.61 -3.13
N GLY A 111 13.94 2.19 -2.11
CA GLY A 111 14.21 0.77 -1.83
C GLY A 111 13.13 0.13 -0.95
N TYR A 112 13.36 -1.10 -0.53
CA TYR A 112 12.56 -1.73 0.53
C TYR A 112 12.64 -0.90 1.81
N PHE A 113 11.57 -0.84 2.57
CA PHE A 113 11.44 0.10 3.69
C PHE A 113 10.64 -0.47 4.87
N LEU A 114 10.86 0.15 6.03
CA LEU A 114 10.00 0.04 7.20
C LEU A 114 9.19 1.33 7.32
N GLU A 115 7.89 1.26 7.51
CA GLU A 115 7.01 2.41 7.74
C GLU A 115 6.85 2.70 9.22
N LEU A 116 7.03 3.96 9.60
CA LEU A 116 6.86 4.44 10.97
C LEU A 116 5.57 5.25 11.05
N PHE A 117 4.52 4.64 11.57
CA PHE A 117 3.24 5.28 11.85
C PHE A 117 3.28 5.90 13.24
N ILE A 118 2.95 7.18 13.32
CA ILE A 118 3.08 7.95 14.54
C ILE A 118 1.79 7.86 15.35
N LEU A 119 1.91 7.52 16.61
CA LEU A 119 0.83 7.56 17.59
C LEU A 119 0.78 8.97 18.18
N ASP A 120 -0.20 9.76 17.77
CA ASP A 120 -0.41 11.13 18.23
C ASP A 120 -1.46 11.20 19.34
N ALA A 121 -1.09 11.77 20.50
CA ALA A 121 -2.01 11.98 21.60
C ALA A 121 -3.12 12.98 21.23
N MET A 122 -4.36 12.69 21.63
CA MET A 122 -5.52 13.55 21.39
C MET A 122 -6.00 14.23 22.69
N PRO A 123 -6.61 15.44 22.63
CA PRO A 123 -7.19 16.09 23.80
C PRO A 123 -8.24 15.22 24.50
N LEU A 124 -8.32 15.28 25.83
CA LEU A 124 -9.38 14.62 26.62
C LEU A 124 -10.77 15.25 26.39
N ASP A 125 -10.81 16.57 26.29
CA ASP A 125 -12.06 17.31 26.09
C ASP A 125 -12.68 16.99 24.73
N ALA A 126 -13.97 16.64 24.71
CA ALA A 126 -14.66 16.16 23.53
C ALA A 126 -14.74 17.22 22.39
N GLU A 127 -14.95 18.50 22.74
CA GLU A 127 -15.03 19.57 21.73
C GLU A 127 -13.64 19.85 21.15
N LYS A 128 -12.62 19.95 22.00
CA LYS A 128 -11.23 20.08 21.58
C LYS A 128 -10.76 18.89 20.74
N LYS A 129 -11.19 17.68 21.08
CA LYS A 129 -10.88 16.45 20.31
C LYS A 129 -11.42 16.53 18.88
N ILE A 130 -12.64 17.02 18.71
CA ILE A 130 -13.25 17.23 17.39
C ILE A 130 -12.46 18.28 16.59
N GLU A 131 -12.14 19.42 17.20
CA GLU A 131 -11.36 20.47 16.56
C GLU A 131 -9.95 19.99 16.18
N TRP A 132 -9.28 19.30 17.09
CA TRP A 132 -7.97 18.68 16.84
C TRP A 132 -8.02 17.71 15.66
N ARG A 133 -9.03 16.85 15.58
CA ARG A 133 -9.18 15.87 14.49
C ARG A 133 -9.40 16.55 13.14
N LYS A 134 -10.15 17.64 13.08
CA LYS A 134 -10.30 18.45 11.86
C LYS A 134 -8.96 19.01 11.39
N LYS A 135 -8.18 19.62 12.28
CA LYS A 135 -6.86 20.17 11.97
C LYS A 135 -5.84 19.07 11.63
N HIS A 136 -5.88 17.96 12.36
CA HIS A 136 -5.03 16.81 12.07
C HIS A 136 -5.33 16.21 10.69
N TRP A 137 -6.59 16.14 10.30
CA TRP A 137 -6.96 15.76 8.95
C TRP A 137 -6.40 16.73 7.90
N ILE A 138 -6.54 18.05 8.12
CA ILE A 138 -5.98 19.08 7.23
C ILE A 138 -4.46 18.91 7.12
N TYR A 139 -3.77 18.74 8.24
CA TYR A 139 -2.32 18.51 8.26
C TYR A 139 -1.94 17.31 7.39
N THR A 140 -2.60 16.16 7.57
CA THR A 140 -2.31 14.95 6.79
C THR A 140 -2.62 15.14 5.30
N GLU A 141 -3.67 15.86 4.94
CA GLU A 141 -4.00 16.18 3.55
C GLU A 141 -2.97 17.13 2.92
N LEU A 142 -2.48 18.12 3.66
CA LEU A 142 -1.40 18.98 3.20
C LEU A 142 -0.08 18.22 3.03
N MET A 143 0.18 17.20 3.86
CA MET A 143 1.35 16.33 3.75
C MET A 143 1.23 15.29 2.63
N ASN A 144 0.04 14.97 2.16
CA ASN A 144 -0.14 13.96 1.13
C ASN A 144 -0.19 14.59 -0.27
N VAL A 145 0.76 14.19 -1.13
CA VAL A 145 0.72 14.48 -2.58
C VAL A 145 -0.02 13.37 -3.34
N THR A 146 -0.04 12.16 -2.78
CA THR A 146 -0.75 11.04 -3.38
C THR A 146 -2.18 10.99 -2.86
N PHE A 147 -3.09 11.07 -3.81
CA PHE A 147 -4.52 11.05 -3.58
C PHE A 147 -4.96 9.71 -3.01
N ARG A 148 -5.47 9.75 -1.80
CA ARG A 148 -6.20 8.63 -1.22
C ARG A 148 -7.68 8.96 -1.22
N VAL A 149 -8.49 7.98 -1.52
CA VAL A 149 -9.96 8.14 -1.45
C VAL A 149 -10.31 8.24 0.02
N ALA A 150 -10.90 9.36 0.42
CA ALA A 150 -11.46 9.47 1.77
C ALA A 150 -12.53 8.40 1.94
N ASN A 151 -12.43 7.61 2.99
CA ASN A 151 -13.50 6.69 3.35
C ASN A 151 -14.62 7.45 4.09
N ASP A 152 -15.76 6.79 4.33
CA ASP A 152 -16.92 7.43 4.94
C ASP A 152 -16.67 7.96 6.36
N ASN A 153 -15.64 7.45 7.06
CA ASN A 153 -15.28 7.85 8.41
C ASN A 153 -14.73 9.27 8.53
N ILE A 154 -14.29 9.88 7.42
CA ILE A 154 -13.74 11.25 7.41
C ILE A 154 -14.83 12.31 7.21
N LYS A 155 -16.00 11.95 6.68
CA LYS A 155 -17.09 12.89 6.45
C LYS A 155 -17.50 13.66 7.71
N GLU A 156 -17.31 13.05 8.89
CA GLU A 156 -17.62 13.66 10.18
C GLU A 156 -16.67 14.83 10.55
N TYR A 157 -15.44 14.84 9.99
CA TYR A 157 -14.41 15.86 10.29
C TYR A 157 -14.14 16.80 9.12
N LEU A 158 -14.85 16.65 8.00
CA LEU A 158 -14.72 17.51 6.86
C LEU A 158 -15.31 18.88 7.17
N ASP A 159 -14.43 19.84 7.42
CA ASP A 159 -14.76 21.25 7.53
C ASP A 159 -14.22 21.97 6.28
N GLU A 160 -15.12 22.20 5.31
CA GLU A 160 -14.76 22.77 4.00
C GLU A 160 -14.19 24.18 4.13
N ASP A 161 -14.77 24.98 5.00
CA ASP A 161 -14.36 26.37 5.20
C ASP A 161 -12.98 26.44 5.86
N LEU A 162 -12.73 25.57 6.85
CA LEU A 162 -11.44 25.47 7.52
C LEU A 162 -10.35 24.95 6.56
N TYR A 163 -10.66 23.96 5.73
CA TYR A 163 -9.72 23.45 4.73
C TYR A 163 -9.36 24.53 3.70
N ASP A 164 -10.35 25.23 3.15
CA ASP A 164 -10.13 26.33 2.21
C ASP A 164 -9.34 27.49 2.85
N TYR A 165 -9.56 27.75 4.13
CA TYR A 165 -8.78 28.73 4.89
C TYR A 165 -7.29 28.36 4.92
N TYR A 166 -6.95 27.11 5.26
CA TYR A 166 -5.56 26.68 5.30
C TYR A 166 -4.93 26.61 3.91
N LEU A 167 -5.67 26.23 2.87
CA LEU A 167 -5.17 26.27 1.49
C LEU A 167 -4.77 27.67 1.04
N LYS A 168 -5.64 28.68 1.31
CA LYS A 168 -5.35 30.09 1.00
C LYS A 168 -4.11 30.58 1.76
N ARG A 169 -3.96 30.17 3.00
CA ARG A 169 -2.78 30.48 3.80
C ARG A 169 -1.52 29.84 3.25
N CYS A 170 -1.60 28.59 2.79
CA CYS A 170 -0.47 27.93 2.11
C CYS A 170 0.00 28.69 0.87
N ASP A 171 -0.93 29.32 0.12
CA ASP A 171 -0.58 30.12 -1.06
C ASP A 171 0.03 31.48 -0.71
N SER A 172 -0.39 32.12 0.40
CA SER A 172 0.08 33.45 0.80
C SER A 172 1.30 33.44 1.73
N GLU A 173 1.40 32.44 2.60
CA GLU A 173 2.40 32.36 3.67
C GLU A 173 3.43 31.25 3.46
N GLY A 174 3.13 30.31 2.58
CA GLY A 174 3.97 29.14 2.30
C GLY A 174 3.52 27.89 3.06
N LYS A 175 3.46 26.77 2.35
CA LYS A 175 2.98 25.47 2.87
C LYS A 175 3.80 24.98 4.06
N GLU A 176 5.13 25.12 4.01
CA GLU A 176 6.02 24.66 5.09
C GLU A 176 5.77 25.42 6.41
N GLN A 177 5.47 26.72 6.33
CA GLN A 177 5.14 27.53 7.51
C GLN A 177 3.83 27.07 8.15
N ILE A 178 2.82 26.80 7.34
CA ILE A 178 1.51 26.34 7.81
C ILE A 178 1.61 24.95 8.43
N LEU A 179 2.38 24.04 7.82
CA LEU A 179 2.61 22.72 8.40
C LEU A 179 3.29 22.82 9.77
N LYS A 180 4.32 23.66 9.91
CA LYS A 180 5.01 23.89 11.18
C LYS A 180 4.09 24.50 12.26
N GLU A 181 3.19 25.39 11.88
CA GLU A 181 2.16 25.94 12.79
C GLU A 181 1.24 24.84 13.29
N LEU A 182 0.70 24.01 12.36
CA LEU A 182 -0.16 22.88 12.70
C LEU A 182 0.57 21.83 13.55
N GLU A 183 1.83 21.53 13.27
CA GLU A 183 2.66 20.62 14.08
C GLU A 183 2.78 21.12 15.53
N ASN A 184 3.08 22.41 15.72
CA ASN A 184 3.21 23.02 17.04
C ASN A 184 1.87 23.04 17.81
N GLU A 185 0.76 23.09 17.12
CA GLU A 185 -0.57 23.04 17.73
C GLU A 185 -1.01 21.60 18.04
N LEU A 186 -0.82 20.69 17.11
CA LEU A 186 -1.38 19.35 17.16
C LEU A 186 -0.55 18.39 18.02
N PHE A 187 0.79 18.51 17.99
CA PHE A 187 1.67 17.46 18.48
C PHE A 187 2.39 17.82 19.80
N THR A 188 1.84 18.74 20.54
CA THR A 188 2.34 19.18 21.87
C THR A 188 1.52 18.61 23.04
N ILE A 189 0.51 17.80 22.76
CA ILE A 189 -0.35 17.22 23.81
C ILE A 189 0.44 16.15 24.54
N ASP A 190 0.55 16.31 25.88
CA ASP A 190 1.12 15.29 26.73
C ASP A 190 0.20 14.08 26.79
N ILE A 191 0.78 12.89 26.70
CA ILE A 191 0.01 11.65 26.80
C ILE A 191 -0.69 11.52 28.17
N ASP A 192 -0.18 12.13 29.22
CA ASP A 192 -0.83 12.14 30.52
C ASP A 192 -2.12 12.97 30.53
N GLU A 193 -2.26 13.88 29.58
CA GLU A 193 -3.47 14.66 29.33
C GLU A 193 -4.38 14.04 28.23
N SER A 194 -4.18 12.78 27.88
CA SER A 194 -4.92 12.07 26.84
C SER A 194 -5.38 10.69 27.34
N ASP A 195 -6.44 10.18 26.73
CA ASP A 195 -6.94 8.81 26.90
C ASP A 195 -6.79 7.94 25.64
N GLU A 196 -6.48 8.58 24.51
CA GLU A 196 -6.39 7.94 23.19
C GLU A 196 -5.25 8.52 22.37
N TYR A 197 -4.71 7.69 21.48
CA TYR A 197 -3.89 8.11 20.36
C TYR A 197 -4.69 8.08 19.07
N CYS A 198 -4.38 8.99 18.16
CA CYS A 198 -4.80 8.94 16.78
C CYS A 198 -3.69 8.31 15.94
N LEU A 199 -4.05 7.30 15.19
CA LEU A 199 -3.23 6.73 14.14
C LEU A 199 -3.90 7.04 12.81
N ARG A 200 -3.22 7.77 11.93
CA ARG A 200 -3.80 8.18 10.66
C ARG A 200 -2.89 7.88 9.48
N TRP A 201 -3.47 7.24 8.48
CA TRP A 201 -2.87 7.10 7.17
C TRP A 201 -3.94 7.21 6.07
N GLY A 202 -3.62 7.95 5.04
CA GLY A 202 -4.50 8.12 3.88
C GLY A 202 -5.87 8.71 4.23
N GLY A 203 -6.87 7.91 4.29
CA GLY A 203 -8.22 8.31 4.67
C GLY A 203 -8.68 7.65 5.95
N ASN A 204 -7.83 6.85 6.58
CA ASN A 204 -8.17 6.13 7.80
C ASN A 204 -7.85 6.96 9.04
N ASP A 205 -8.71 6.88 10.03
CA ASP A 205 -8.62 7.54 11.32
C ASP A 205 -8.89 6.49 12.39
N VAL A 206 -7.81 5.85 12.89
CA VAL A 206 -7.89 4.78 13.87
C VAL A 206 -7.57 5.33 15.25
N ARG A 207 -8.42 5.04 16.20
CA ARG A 207 -8.23 5.41 17.61
C ARG A 207 -7.66 4.24 18.40
N ILE A 208 -6.52 4.48 19.01
CA ILE A 208 -5.81 3.51 19.85
C ILE A 208 -5.94 3.98 21.31
N SER A 209 -6.62 3.19 22.13
CA SER A 209 -6.74 3.50 23.56
C SER A 209 -5.37 3.61 24.23
N LYS A 210 -5.17 4.60 25.10
CA LYS A 210 -3.97 4.72 25.92
C LYS A 210 -3.68 3.45 26.71
N SER A 211 -4.73 2.73 27.16
CA SER A 211 -4.60 1.48 27.90
C SER A 211 -4.01 0.32 27.10
N TRP A 212 -3.98 0.43 25.77
CA TRP A 212 -3.38 -0.58 24.89
C TRP A 212 -1.92 -0.29 24.58
N VAL A 213 -1.39 0.87 24.96
CA VAL A 213 0.00 1.30 24.73
C VAL A 213 0.75 1.27 26.08
N GLY A 214 1.98 0.78 26.09
CA GLY A 214 2.79 0.66 27.31
C GLY A 214 4.00 -0.24 27.10
N GLU A 215 4.38 -1.00 28.13
CA GLU A 215 5.47 -1.97 28.00
C GLU A 215 5.16 -2.98 26.89
N PRO A 216 6.04 -3.15 25.89
CA PRO A 216 5.80 -4.02 24.75
C PRO A 216 5.56 -5.48 25.17
N ARG A 217 4.58 -6.12 24.54
CA ARG A 217 4.40 -7.56 24.60
C ARG A 217 5.15 -8.19 23.41
N TYR A 218 6.11 -9.05 23.70
CA TYR A 218 6.86 -9.76 22.66
C TYR A 218 6.08 -11.00 22.21
N VAL A 219 5.99 -11.20 20.91
CA VAL A 219 5.31 -12.32 20.26
C VAL A 219 6.19 -12.91 19.16
N ALA A 220 5.96 -14.18 18.82
CA ALA A 220 6.67 -14.83 17.74
C ALA A 220 6.48 -14.11 16.40
N PHE A 221 7.57 -13.85 15.70
CA PHE A 221 7.60 -13.31 14.35
C PHE A 221 8.76 -13.96 13.57
N GLU A 222 8.43 -14.87 12.67
CA GLU A 222 9.40 -15.70 11.95
C GLU A 222 10.35 -16.45 12.91
N GLU A 223 11.65 -16.17 12.87
CA GLU A 223 12.65 -16.84 13.70
C GLU A 223 12.95 -16.10 15.02
N THR A 224 12.22 -15.03 15.35
CA THR A 224 12.46 -14.21 16.54
C THR A 224 11.16 -13.86 17.27
N GLU A 225 11.28 -13.08 18.34
CA GLU A 225 10.16 -12.43 19.01
C GLU A 225 10.28 -10.92 18.85
N LEU A 226 9.19 -10.26 18.45
CA LEU A 226 9.12 -8.83 18.22
C LEU A 226 7.98 -8.18 19.04
N PRO A 227 8.12 -6.87 19.33
CA PRO A 227 7.19 -6.18 20.20
C PRO A 227 5.89 -5.82 19.47
N VAL A 228 4.74 -6.11 20.11
CA VAL A 228 3.42 -5.60 19.74
C VAL A 228 2.87 -4.75 20.88
N LEU A 229 1.83 -3.96 20.60
CA LEU A 229 1.08 -3.29 21.68
C LEU A 229 0.62 -4.30 22.72
N PRO A 230 0.67 -3.98 24.02
CA PRO A 230 0.06 -4.82 25.06
C PRO A 230 -1.40 -5.17 24.75
N GLY A 231 -2.16 -4.22 24.20
CA GLY A 231 -3.54 -4.40 23.75
C GLY A 231 -3.65 -4.59 22.23
N ALA A 232 -2.74 -5.33 21.59
CA ALA A 232 -2.68 -5.50 20.13
C ALA A 232 -4.01 -5.97 19.50
N GLU A 233 -4.71 -6.90 20.15
CA GLU A 233 -6.00 -7.40 19.66
C GLU A 233 -7.08 -6.30 19.64
N GLY A 234 -7.04 -5.38 20.60
CA GLY A 234 -7.91 -4.19 20.60
C GLY A 234 -7.58 -3.23 19.47
N GLY A 235 -6.29 -2.98 19.22
CA GLY A 235 -5.80 -2.18 18.12
C GLY A 235 -6.19 -2.76 16.76
N LEU A 236 -5.95 -4.05 16.54
CA LEU A 236 -6.32 -4.76 15.32
C LEU A 236 -7.83 -4.75 15.06
N ARG A 237 -8.64 -4.89 16.11
CA ARG A 237 -10.10 -4.76 16.00
C ARG A 237 -10.53 -3.34 15.64
N ALA A 238 -9.88 -2.33 16.21
CA ALA A 238 -10.16 -0.93 15.88
C ALA A 238 -9.82 -0.60 14.42
N GLU A 239 -8.78 -1.23 13.87
CA GLU A 239 -8.27 -0.99 12.52
C GLU A 239 -8.99 -1.80 11.44
N TYR A 240 -9.15 -3.11 11.67
CA TYR A 240 -9.69 -4.06 10.68
C TYR A 240 -11.12 -4.52 10.97
N GLY A 241 -11.72 -4.08 12.09
CA GLY A 241 -13.06 -4.48 12.51
C GLY A 241 -13.10 -5.84 13.20
N GLU A 242 -14.31 -6.32 13.51
CA GLU A 242 -14.51 -7.56 14.26
C GLU A 242 -14.03 -8.82 13.53
N SER A 243 -13.93 -8.75 12.21
CA SER A 243 -13.48 -9.87 11.36
C SER A 243 -11.96 -9.93 11.15
N TRP A 244 -11.16 -9.15 11.88
CA TRP A 244 -9.70 -9.04 11.68
C TRP A 244 -8.93 -10.37 11.67
N MET A 245 -9.42 -11.41 12.37
CA MET A 245 -8.82 -12.74 12.38
C MET A 245 -9.13 -13.58 11.13
N TYR A 246 -10.13 -13.21 10.33
CA TYR A 246 -10.44 -13.96 9.11
C TYR A 246 -9.42 -13.64 8.01
N ILE A 247 -9.14 -14.66 7.21
CA ILE A 247 -8.33 -14.48 6.00
C ILE A 247 -9.24 -13.91 4.91
N PRO A 248 -8.87 -12.76 4.32
CA PRO A 248 -9.68 -12.16 3.25
C PRO A 248 -9.71 -13.07 2.02
N GLU A 249 -10.69 -12.86 1.16
CA GLU A 249 -10.77 -13.54 -0.14
C GLU A 249 -9.50 -13.26 -0.94
N ARG A 250 -9.10 -14.22 -1.78
CA ARG A 250 -7.82 -14.17 -2.48
C ARG A 250 -7.66 -12.95 -3.39
N ASP A 251 -8.75 -12.46 -3.94
CA ASP A 251 -8.78 -11.25 -4.75
C ASP A 251 -8.64 -9.93 -3.93
N GLU A 252 -8.69 -10.02 -2.61
CA GLU A 252 -8.39 -8.94 -1.66
C GLU A 252 -6.97 -9.02 -1.08
N GLN A 253 -6.20 -10.07 -1.44
CA GLN A 253 -4.83 -10.26 -1.00
C GLN A 253 -3.88 -9.52 -1.95
N GLU A 254 -3.45 -8.33 -1.57
CA GLU A 254 -2.68 -7.41 -2.41
C GLU A 254 -1.36 -6.99 -1.77
N GLY A 255 -0.33 -6.74 -2.59
CA GLY A 255 0.92 -6.10 -2.21
C GLY A 255 1.00 -4.65 -2.74
N HIS A 256 1.95 -3.87 -2.25
CA HIS A 256 2.07 -2.42 -2.48
C HIS A 256 3.12 -2.05 -3.53
N GLY A 257 4.20 -2.82 -3.63
CA GLY A 257 5.31 -2.56 -4.54
C GLY A 257 4.97 -2.91 -5.99
N ILE A 258 5.18 -1.96 -6.91
CA ILE A 258 4.94 -2.18 -8.34
C ILE A 258 6.22 -2.63 -9.05
N ILE A 259 7.36 -2.00 -8.73
CA ILE A 259 8.68 -2.41 -9.20
C ILE A 259 9.49 -2.81 -7.97
N THR A 260 9.83 -4.08 -7.85
CA THR A 260 10.56 -4.61 -6.70
C THR A 260 11.79 -5.39 -7.16
N ASP A 261 12.94 -5.10 -6.52
CA ASP A 261 14.19 -5.86 -6.72
C ASP A 261 14.99 -5.79 -5.42
N THR A 262 15.31 -6.93 -4.84
CA THR A 262 16.04 -7.01 -3.58
C THR A 262 17.56 -6.81 -3.76
N ASP A 263 18.08 -6.96 -4.97
CA ASP A 263 19.51 -7.06 -5.27
C ASP A 263 20.02 -5.84 -6.07
N LYS A 264 19.09 -5.03 -6.63
CA LYS A 264 19.46 -3.86 -7.42
C LYS A 264 18.96 -2.59 -6.78
N PRO A 265 19.78 -1.54 -6.76
CA PRO A 265 19.38 -0.25 -6.22
C PRO A 265 18.33 0.43 -7.10
N TYR A 266 17.39 1.13 -6.47
CA TYR A 266 16.32 1.85 -7.15
C TYR A 266 16.82 2.86 -8.19
N THR A 267 18.05 3.36 -8.06
CA THR A 267 18.67 4.33 -8.97
C THR A 267 18.77 3.81 -10.40
N GLU A 268 18.99 2.51 -10.60
CA GLU A 268 19.02 1.89 -11.93
C GLU A 268 17.65 1.99 -12.61
N TYR A 269 16.58 1.71 -11.87
CA TYR A 269 15.21 1.80 -12.37
C TYR A 269 14.76 3.25 -12.59
N VAL A 270 15.15 4.17 -11.70
CA VAL A 270 14.88 5.61 -11.87
C VAL A 270 15.57 6.12 -13.13
N GLN A 271 16.84 5.78 -13.34
CA GLN A 271 17.56 6.18 -14.54
C GLN A 271 16.92 5.65 -15.84
N ALA A 272 16.44 4.40 -15.78
CA ALA A 272 15.82 3.76 -16.94
C ALA A 272 14.43 4.30 -17.27
N TYR A 273 13.63 4.71 -16.28
CA TYR A 273 12.19 4.90 -16.44
C TYR A 273 11.62 6.24 -15.98
N SER A 274 12.36 7.09 -15.25
CA SER A 274 11.83 8.37 -14.75
C SER A 274 11.33 9.29 -15.87
N HIS A 275 11.95 9.23 -17.04
CA HIS A 275 11.57 10.02 -18.22
C HIS A 275 10.17 9.66 -18.78
N LEU A 276 9.55 8.56 -18.32
CA LEU A 276 8.21 8.13 -18.70
C LEU A 276 7.11 8.79 -17.88
N ILE A 277 7.49 9.45 -16.78
CA ILE A 277 6.57 10.12 -15.86
C ILE A 277 6.66 11.62 -16.11
N ASP A 278 5.53 12.20 -16.44
CA ASP A 278 5.38 13.65 -16.57
C ASP A 278 5.14 14.26 -15.17
N LYS A 279 6.24 14.59 -14.48
CA LYS A 279 6.23 15.18 -13.13
C LYS A 279 5.53 16.53 -13.11
N GLU A 280 5.69 17.34 -14.15
CA GLU A 280 5.06 18.67 -14.25
C GLU A 280 3.54 18.55 -14.30
N LYS A 281 3.05 17.60 -15.09
CA LYS A 281 1.62 17.34 -15.20
C LYS A 281 1.01 16.80 -13.89
N ILE A 282 1.76 16.00 -13.14
CA ILE A 282 1.35 15.55 -11.80
C ILE A 282 1.24 16.76 -10.86
N ILE A 283 2.25 17.63 -10.84
CA ILE A 283 2.27 18.86 -10.03
C ILE A 283 1.15 19.82 -10.46
N GLU A 284 0.95 20.04 -11.76
CA GLU A 284 -0.13 20.87 -12.29
C GLU A 284 -1.51 20.36 -11.84
N THR A 285 -1.71 19.05 -11.91
CA THR A 285 -2.96 18.43 -11.49
C THR A 285 -3.16 18.54 -9.97
N TYR A 286 -2.09 18.41 -9.20
CA TYR A 286 -2.13 18.66 -7.76
C TYR A 286 -2.48 20.12 -7.43
N ASN A 287 -1.88 21.08 -8.13
CA ASN A 287 -2.16 22.50 -7.93
C ASN A 287 -3.60 22.86 -8.30
N LYS A 288 -4.16 22.28 -9.35
CA LYS A 288 -5.59 22.45 -9.70
C LYS A 288 -6.51 21.95 -8.59
N ARG A 289 -6.14 20.93 -7.85
CA ARG A 289 -6.88 20.39 -6.72
C ARG A 289 -7.08 21.37 -5.58
N LYS A 290 -6.11 22.27 -5.32
CA LYS A 290 -6.15 23.25 -4.24
C LYS A 290 -7.41 24.14 -4.25
N TYR A 291 -7.98 24.36 -5.44
CA TYR A 291 -9.07 25.31 -5.67
C TYR A 291 -10.44 24.64 -5.78
N LEU A 292 -10.52 23.34 -5.46
CA LEU A 292 -11.75 22.59 -5.59
C LEU A 292 -12.41 22.41 -4.22
N SER A 293 -13.73 22.61 -4.16
CA SER A 293 -14.49 22.25 -2.96
C SER A 293 -14.31 20.76 -2.63
N PRO A 294 -14.47 20.30 -1.38
CA PRO A 294 -14.38 18.89 -1.02
C PRO A 294 -15.26 17.99 -1.89
N ARG A 295 -16.41 18.42 -2.36
CA ARG A 295 -17.25 17.68 -3.30
C ARG A 295 -16.58 17.56 -4.68
N SER A 296 -16.03 18.63 -5.19
CA SER A 296 -15.22 18.67 -6.43
C SER A 296 -13.88 17.94 -6.24
N TYR A 297 -13.37 17.89 -5.01
CA TYR A 297 -12.20 17.16 -4.60
C TYR A 297 -12.32 15.66 -4.89
N PHE A 298 -13.42 15.02 -4.52
CA PHE A 298 -13.66 13.59 -4.83
C PHE A 298 -13.79 13.31 -6.33
N GLU A 299 -14.39 14.25 -7.08
CA GLU A 299 -14.45 14.13 -8.54
C GLU A 299 -13.06 14.29 -9.18
N SER A 300 -12.25 15.21 -8.66
CA SER A 300 -10.87 15.41 -9.10
C SER A 300 -9.97 14.23 -8.75
N LEU A 301 -10.16 13.60 -7.60
CA LEU A 301 -9.47 12.37 -7.23
C LEU A 301 -9.73 11.26 -8.24
N ARG A 302 -10.98 11.12 -8.73
CA ARG A 302 -11.31 10.19 -9.81
C ARG A 302 -10.58 10.48 -11.10
N LEU A 303 -10.46 11.77 -11.47
CA LEU A 303 -9.78 12.19 -12.69
C LEU A 303 -8.28 11.97 -12.61
N LEU A 304 -7.67 12.29 -11.45
CA LEU A 304 -6.26 12.06 -11.17
C LEU A 304 -5.91 10.58 -11.13
N LYS A 305 -6.79 9.76 -10.54
CA LYS A 305 -6.68 8.32 -10.56
C LYS A 305 -6.61 7.79 -11.98
N LYS A 306 -7.49 8.28 -12.88
CA LYS A 306 -7.46 7.92 -14.30
C LYS A 306 -6.17 8.36 -15.00
N GLN A 307 -5.60 9.52 -14.65
CA GLN A 307 -4.33 9.98 -15.22
C GLN A 307 -3.15 9.17 -14.70
N GLN A 308 -3.12 8.84 -13.40
CA GLN A 308 -2.13 7.92 -12.83
C GLN A 308 -2.21 6.53 -13.48
N ASP A 309 -3.41 6.04 -13.75
CA ASP A 309 -3.64 4.77 -14.42
C ASP A 309 -3.11 4.81 -15.88
N ALA A 310 -3.31 5.92 -16.59
CA ALA A 310 -2.77 6.10 -17.94
C ALA A 310 -1.23 6.13 -17.95
N HIS A 311 -0.61 6.78 -16.97
CA HIS A 311 0.85 6.80 -16.81
C HIS A 311 1.40 5.41 -16.42
N ARG A 312 0.70 4.67 -15.58
CA ARG A 312 1.03 3.28 -15.22
C ARG A 312 0.94 2.35 -16.43
N ILE A 313 -0.11 2.49 -17.24
CA ILE A 313 -0.27 1.72 -18.48
C ILE A 313 0.90 1.97 -19.43
N HIS A 314 1.33 3.23 -19.56
CA HIS A 314 2.49 3.57 -20.41
C HIS A 314 3.80 2.98 -19.88
N LEU A 315 4.01 3.00 -18.54
CA LEU A 315 5.15 2.37 -17.89
C LEU A 315 5.17 0.85 -18.17
N ILE A 316 4.01 0.19 -18.01
CA ILE A 316 3.86 -1.25 -18.28
C ILE A 316 4.14 -1.58 -19.74
N ASP A 317 3.63 -0.80 -20.65
CA ASP A 317 3.82 -1.05 -22.09
C ASP A 317 5.30 -1.08 -22.48
N LYS A 318 6.13 -0.34 -21.75
CA LYS A 318 7.59 -0.35 -21.92
C LYS A 318 8.30 -1.43 -21.11
N LEU A 319 7.79 -1.80 -19.93
CA LEU A 319 8.31 -2.92 -19.15
C LEU A 319 8.01 -4.29 -19.77
N LYS A 320 7.02 -4.39 -20.67
CA LYS A 320 6.77 -5.58 -21.51
C LYS A 320 7.99 -6.07 -22.31
N ARG A 321 8.97 -5.21 -22.56
CA ARG A 321 10.20 -5.57 -23.27
C ARG A 321 11.16 -6.42 -22.45
N TYR A 322 10.87 -6.64 -21.17
CA TYR A 322 11.66 -7.48 -20.27
C TYR A 322 11.01 -8.84 -20.00
N GLY A 323 9.83 -9.10 -20.56
CA GLY A 323 9.20 -10.41 -20.50
C GLY A 323 9.97 -11.43 -21.37
N ASN A 324 9.85 -12.70 -21.03
CA ASN A 324 10.35 -13.79 -21.84
C ASN A 324 9.77 -13.72 -23.27
N SER A 325 10.54 -14.20 -24.24
CA SER A 325 10.06 -14.32 -25.62
C SER A 325 8.83 -15.25 -25.70
N GLN A 326 8.06 -15.14 -26.78
CA GLN A 326 6.93 -16.05 -27.03
C GLN A 326 7.37 -17.52 -27.02
N GLU A 327 8.57 -17.81 -27.50
CA GLU A 327 9.16 -19.16 -27.52
C GLU A 327 9.45 -19.68 -26.12
N GLU A 328 9.96 -18.84 -25.24
CA GLU A 328 10.19 -19.17 -23.84
C GLU A 328 8.89 -19.43 -23.08
N LEU A 329 7.84 -18.62 -23.31
CA LEU A 329 6.52 -18.83 -22.72
C LEU A 329 5.88 -20.13 -23.21
N ASN A 330 5.98 -20.44 -24.50
CA ASN A 330 5.55 -21.74 -25.05
C ASN A 330 6.28 -22.90 -24.37
N PHE A 331 7.61 -22.79 -24.25
CA PHE A 331 8.43 -23.81 -23.61
C PHE A 331 8.03 -24.02 -22.13
N MET A 332 7.77 -22.95 -21.38
CA MET A 332 7.30 -23.02 -20.01
C MET A 332 5.92 -23.71 -19.91
N GLU A 333 4.98 -23.38 -20.82
CA GLU A 333 3.66 -24.02 -20.87
C GLU A 333 3.77 -25.51 -21.17
N GLU A 334 4.55 -25.92 -22.20
CA GLU A 334 4.77 -27.30 -22.58
C GLU A 334 5.41 -28.13 -21.45
N ASN A 335 6.25 -27.53 -20.62
CA ASN A 335 6.88 -28.16 -19.47
C ASN A 335 6.10 -27.98 -18.16
N ASN A 336 4.89 -27.41 -18.20
CA ASN A 336 4.07 -27.10 -17.02
C ASN A 336 4.76 -26.21 -15.98
N ASP A 337 5.72 -25.38 -16.38
CA ASP A 337 6.39 -24.39 -15.52
C ASP A 337 5.50 -23.14 -15.32
N PHE A 338 4.37 -23.34 -14.64
CA PHE A 338 3.43 -22.24 -14.36
C PHE A 338 4.01 -21.23 -13.37
N ASP A 339 4.94 -21.64 -12.51
CA ASP A 339 5.63 -20.74 -11.60
C ASP A 339 6.61 -19.83 -12.37
N GLY A 340 7.28 -20.34 -13.40
CA GLY A 340 8.08 -19.54 -14.32
C GLY A 340 7.23 -18.51 -15.07
N ILE A 341 6.09 -18.94 -15.61
CA ILE A 341 5.13 -18.05 -16.24
C ILE A 341 4.63 -16.98 -15.26
N GLU A 342 4.28 -17.36 -14.03
CA GLU A 342 3.81 -16.41 -13.02
C GLU A 342 4.87 -15.36 -12.69
N ARG A 343 6.12 -15.76 -12.48
CA ARG A 343 7.24 -14.82 -12.25
C ARG A 343 7.42 -13.85 -13.41
N ASN A 344 7.24 -14.32 -14.66
CA ASN A 344 7.31 -13.46 -15.85
C ASN A 344 6.23 -12.36 -15.85
N PHE A 345 5.06 -12.65 -15.32
CA PHE A 345 3.93 -11.71 -15.26
C PHE A 345 3.70 -11.11 -13.85
N GLU A 346 4.60 -11.31 -12.90
CA GLU A 346 4.47 -10.83 -11.52
C GLU A 346 4.11 -9.34 -11.46
N PHE A 347 4.79 -8.54 -12.27
CA PHE A 347 4.53 -7.11 -12.36
C PHE A 347 3.12 -6.79 -12.87
N TRP A 348 2.64 -7.53 -13.87
CA TRP A 348 1.29 -7.38 -14.38
C TRP A 348 0.24 -7.75 -13.34
N TYR A 349 0.44 -8.85 -12.59
CA TYR A 349 -0.48 -9.25 -11.52
C TYR A 349 -0.60 -8.17 -10.46
N ARG A 350 0.52 -7.67 -9.96
CA ARG A 350 0.55 -6.60 -8.94
C ARG A 350 -0.20 -5.36 -9.40
N LEU A 351 -0.13 -5.05 -10.69
CA LEU A 351 -0.81 -3.88 -11.22
C LEU A 351 -2.28 -4.15 -11.53
N GLN A 352 -2.59 -5.28 -12.21
CA GLN A 352 -3.95 -5.64 -12.60
C GLN A 352 -4.87 -5.78 -11.40
N PHE A 353 -4.34 -6.36 -10.33
CA PHE A 353 -5.09 -6.63 -9.11
C PHE A 353 -4.92 -5.57 -8.03
N SER A 354 -4.21 -4.49 -8.33
CA SER A 354 -4.14 -3.34 -7.43
C SER A 354 -5.53 -2.72 -7.20
N PRO A 355 -5.82 -2.13 -6.03
CA PRO A 355 -7.10 -1.52 -5.71
C PRO A 355 -7.61 -0.57 -6.79
N ILE A 356 -6.67 0.10 -7.48
CA ILE A 356 -6.95 1.06 -8.53
C ILE A 356 -7.60 0.41 -9.75
N PHE A 357 -7.01 -0.67 -10.29
CA PHE A 357 -7.57 -1.36 -11.47
C PHE A 357 -8.78 -2.20 -11.10
N LYS A 358 -8.76 -2.83 -9.94
CA LYS A 358 -9.89 -3.61 -9.41
C LYS A 358 -11.14 -2.74 -9.24
N SER A 359 -11.00 -1.55 -8.64
CA SER A 359 -12.13 -0.63 -8.45
C SER A 359 -12.72 -0.08 -9.76
N THR A 360 -11.90 0.06 -10.81
CA THR A 360 -12.35 0.51 -12.14
C THR A 360 -12.91 -0.62 -12.98
N LYS A 361 -12.74 -1.89 -12.57
CA LYS A 361 -13.08 -3.10 -13.34
C LYS A 361 -12.53 -3.02 -14.77
N SER A 362 -11.29 -2.55 -14.89
CA SER A 362 -10.59 -2.35 -16.16
C SER A 362 -9.42 -3.30 -16.30
N LEU A 363 -9.03 -3.58 -17.55
CA LEU A 363 -7.89 -4.42 -17.88
C LEU A 363 -6.64 -3.57 -18.12
N VAL A 364 -5.55 -3.98 -17.52
CA VAL A 364 -4.20 -3.58 -17.94
C VAL A 364 -3.86 -4.37 -19.19
N ASP A 365 -3.97 -3.74 -20.39
CA ASP A 365 -3.79 -4.42 -21.65
C ASP A 365 -2.32 -4.78 -21.90
N ILE A 366 -2.02 -6.07 -21.87
CA ILE A 366 -0.71 -6.66 -22.21
C ILE A 366 -0.71 -7.38 -23.56
N GLY A 367 -1.78 -7.22 -24.35
CA GLY A 367 -2.03 -7.96 -25.57
C GLY A 367 -2.55 -9.37 -25.32
N ASP A 368 -3.28 -9.91 -26.31
CA ASP A 368 -4.02 -11.18 -26.12
C ASP A 368 -3.11 -12.39 -25.92
N ASN A 369 -1.96 -12.43 -26.58
CA ASN A 369 -1.01 -13.52 -26.42
C ASN A 369 -0.43 -13.54 -25.00
N ASN A 370 0.05 -12.42 -24.51
CA ASN A 370 0.55 -12.32 -23.13
C ASN A 370 -0.57 -12.56 -22.11
N LEU A 371 -1.80 -12.10 -22.38
CA LEU A 371 -2.94 -12.33 -21.52
C LEU A 371 -3.27 -13.83 -21.39
N TYR A 372 -3.17 -14.58 -22.49
CA TYR A 372 -3.35 -16.03 -22.45
C TYR A 372 -2.40 -16.67 -21.43
N TYR A 373 -1.09 -16.41 -21.53
CA TYR A 373 -0.11 -16.97 -20.59
C TYR A 373 -0.30 -16.46 -19.17
N ALA A 374 -0.59 -15.19 -18.99
CA ALA A 374 -0.84 -14.63 -17.66
C ALA A 374 -2.08 -15.25 -16.95
N LEU A 375 -3.02 -15.80 -17.67
CA LEU A 375 -4.18 -16.47 -17.08
C LEU A 375 -3.93 -17.92 -16.67
N LEU A 376 -2.94 -18.60 -17.29
CA LEU A 376 -2.68 -20.02 -17.00
C LEU A 376 -2.32 -20.30 -15.53
N PRO A 377 -1.40 -19.56 -14.87
CA PRO A 377 -1.10 -19.74 -13.45
C PRO A 377 -2.32 -19.54 -12.54
N LEU A 378 -3.17 -18.55 -12.83
CA LEU A 378 -4.41 -18.32 -12.07
C LEU A 378 -5.34 -19.52 -12.16
N ILE A 379 -5.53 -20.05 -13.38
CA ILE A 379 -6.37 -21.23 -13.61
C ILE A 379 -5.78 -22.45 -12.91
N LYS A 380 -4.45 -22.64 -12.99
CA LYS A 380 -3.76 -23.76 -12.34
C LYS A 380 -3.90 -23.72 -10.81
N LYS A 381 -3.92 -22.54 -10.22
CA LYS A 381 -4.08 -22.33 -8.78
C LYS A 381 -5.55 -22.36 -8.33
N GLY A 382 -6.52 -22.46 -9.26
CA GLY A 382 -7.94 -22.46 -8.95
C GLY A 382 -8.59 -21.08 -8.83
N ASP A 383 -7.87 -20.00 -9.23
CA ASP A 383 -8.39 -18.63 -9.22
C ASP A 383 -9.35 -18.36 -10.40
N TYR A 384 -10.32 -19.24 -10.58
CA TYR A 384 -11.21 -19.21 -11.74
C TYR A 384 -12.04 -17.93 -11.84
N THR A 385 -12.53 -17.42 -10.70
CA THR A 385 -13.31 -16.19 -10.65
C THR A 385 -12.47 -14.99 -11.12
N LEU A 386 -11.23 -14.91 -10.65
CA LEU A 386 -10.32 -13.83 -11.01
C LEU A 386 -9.97 -13.88 -12.50
N ALA A 387 -9.60 -15.06 -13.00
CA ALA A 387 -9.33 -15.29 -14.43
C ALA A 387 -10.55 -14.92 -15.30
N LYS A 388 -11.77 -15.27 -14.87
CA LYS A 388 -13.00 -14.95 -15.58
C LYS A 388 -13.29 -13.44 -15.61
N ASN A 389 -13.08 -12.75 -14.49
CA ASN A 389 -13.24 -11.30 -14.41
C ASN A 389 -12.29 -10.59 -15.39
N VAL A 390 -11.03 -11.00 -15.47
CA VAL A 390 -10.05 -10.45 -16.41
C VAL A 390 -10.51 -10.64 -17.86
N LEU A 391 -10.97 -11.84 -18.22
CA LEU A 391 -11.51 -12.11 -19.56
C LEU A 391 -12.73 -11.25 -19.89
N ASN A 392 -13.65 -11.08 -18.92
CA ASN A 392 -14.82 -10.23 -19.07
C ASN A 392 -14.44 -8.76 -19.28
N TRP A 393 -13.44 -8.25 -18.53
CA TRP A 393 -12.92 -6.89 -18.73
C TRP A 393 -12.31 -6.74 -20.12
N ARG A 394 -11.51 -7.74 -20.56
CA ARG A 394 -10.92 -7.75 -21.90
C ARG A 394 -11.98 -7.74 -23.02
N ALA A 395 -13.01 -8.57 -22.88
CA ALA A 395 -14.08 -8.69 -23.87
C ALA A 395 -14.90 -7.39 -24.07
N LYS A 396 -14.91 -6.50 -23.06
CA LYS A 396 -15.57 -5.19 -23.13
C LYS A 396 -14.85 -4.21 -24.09
N THR A 397 -13.56 -4.40 -24.34
CA THR A 397 -12.74 -3.47 -25.14
C THR A 397 -12.72 -3.82 -26.60
N ARG A 398 -12.65 -5.12 -26.93
CA ARG A 398 -12.60 -5.63 -28.33
C ARG A 398 -12.89 -7.14 -28.31
N PRO A 399 -13.19 -7.77 -29.46
CA PRO A 399 -13.36 -9.23 -29.56
C PRO A 399 -12.10 -9.96 -29.06
N ILE A 400 -12.30 -11.04 -28.30
CA ILE A 400 -11.23 -11.89 -27.80
C ILE A 400 -10.81 -12.93 -28.84
N THR A 401 -9.52 -13.33 -28.82
CA THR A 401 -8.94 -14.35 -29.72
C THR A 401 -9.55 -15.73 -29.50
N LYS A 402 -9.23 -16.66 -30.41
CA LYS A 402 -9.72 -18.05 -30.33
C LYS A 402 -9.22 -18.75 -29.07
N GLU A 403 -7.97 -18.50 -28.69
CA GLU A 403 -7.31 -19.06 -27.49
C GLU A 403 -8.01 -18.56 -26.22
N LEU A 404 -8.20 -17.26 -26.11
CA LEU A 404 -8.93 -16.67 -24.96
C LEU A 404 -10.40 -17.12 -24.89
N LYS A 405 -11.05 -17.36 -26.04
CA LYS A 405 -12.40 -17.96 -26.07
C LYS A 405 -12.43 -19.36 -25.49
N LYS A 406 -11.41 -20.18 -25.80
CA LYS A 406 -11.30 -21.53 -25.20
C LYS A 406 -11.16 -21.45 -23.69
N LEU A 407 -10.30 -20.57 -23.16
CA LEU A 407 -10.17 -20.34 -21.72
C LEU A 407 -11.50 -19.86 -21.11
N SER A 408 -12.18 -18.93 -21.77
CA SER A 408 -13.49 -18.44 -21.30
C SER A 408 -14.52 -19.57 -21.20
N SER A 409 -14.62 -20.42 -22.24
CA SER A 409 -15.54 -21.56 -22.25
C SER A 409 -15.19 -22.58 -21.16
N PHE A 410 -13.92 -22.85 -20.92
CA PHE A 410 -13.48 -23.70 -19.82
C PHE A 410 -13.91 -23.13 -18.46
N LEU A 411 -13.72 -21.84 -18.24
CA LEU A 411 -14.10 -21.18 -16.99
C LEU A 411 -15.63 -21.13 -16.81
N ASP A 412 -16.41 -21.07 -17.90
CA ASP A 412 -17.89 -21.18 -17.84
C ASP A 412 -18.31 -22.56 -17.35
N ILE A 413 -17.68 -23.62 -17.88
CA ILE A 413 -17.94 -25.01 -17.44
C ILE A 413 -17.60 -25.19 -15.96
N ILE A 414 -16.42 -24.72 -15.53
CA ILE A 414 -16.02 -24.80 -14.12
C ILE A 414 -17.01 -24.06 -13.22
N SER A 415 -17.45 -22.86 -13.61
CA SER A 415 -18.44 -22.08 -12.84
C SER A 415 -19.77 -22.82 -12.71
N GLU A 416 -20.22 -23.48 -13.80
CA GLU A 416 -21.45 -24.27 -13.79
C GLU A 416 -21.34 -25.51 -12.92
N LEU A 417 -20.20 -26.21 -12.97
CA LEU A 417 -19.91 -27.35 -12.09
C LEU A 417 -19.93 -26.95 -10.62
N TYR A 418 -19.34 -25.80 -10.26
CA TYR A 418 -19.37 -25.26 -8.89
C TYR A 418 -20.82 -25.00 -8.42
N ILE A 419 -21.67 -24.38 -9.25
CA ILE A 419 -23.07 -24.13 -8.92
C ILE A 419 -23.81 -25.44 -8.70
N LYS A 420 -23.62 -26.43 -9.58
CA LYS A 420 -24.27 -27.76 -9.45
C LYS A 420 -23.79 -28.52 -8.22
N PHE A 421 -22.51 -28.42 -7.89
CA PHE A 421 -21.96 -28.98 -6.66
C PHE A 421 -22.60 -28.36 -5.42
N TYR A 422 -22.69 -27.01 -5.39
CA TYR A 422 -23.30 -26.30 -4.26
C TYR A 422 -24.77 -26.64 -4.05
N ASN A 423 -25.49 -26.90 -5.16
CA ASN A 423 -26.89 -27.26 -5.12
C ASN A 423 -27.14 -28.78 -4.93
N ASN A 424 -26.12 -29.60 -4.71
CA ASN A 424 -26.19 -31.07 -4.70
C ASN A 424 -26.72 -31.70 -6.01
N GLU A 425 -26.51 -31.07 -7.16
CA GLU A 425 -27.02 -31.49 -8.48
C GLU A 425 -25.92 -32.18 -9.34
N LEU A 426 -24.87 -32.69 -8.72
CA LEU A 426 -23.71 -33.26 -9.44
C LEU A 426 -24.06 -34.43 -10.36
N GLY A 427 -25.06 -35.23 -10.02
CA GLY A 427 -25.51 -36.35 -10.88
C GLY A 427 -26.01 -35.94 -12.28
N SER A 428 -26.26 -34.62 -12.50
CA SER A 428 -26.69 -34.09 -13.80
C SER A 428 -25.54 -33.43 -14.61
N ALA A 429 -24.30 -33.49 -14.10
CA ALA A 429 -23.14 -32.79 -14.69
C ALA A 429 -22.22 -33.70 -15.54
N GLU A 430 -22.50 -35.02 -15.62
CA GLU A 430 -21.66 -36.01 -16.34
C GLU A 430 -21.48 -35.71 -17.84
N HIS A 431 -22.33 -34.91 -18.45
CA HIS A 431 -22.25 -34.51 -19.87
C HIS A 431 -21.49 -33.19 -20.08
N LEU A 432 -20.95 -32.55 -19.05
CA LEU A 432 -20.17 -31.33 -19.16
C LEU A 432 -18.67 -31.58 -19.19
N ILE A 433 -18.23 -32.81 -18.88
CA ILE A 433 -16.86 -33.28 -18.97
C ILE A 433 -16.72 -34.04 -20.30
#